data_d4782058c23e00956c44a727e5334545
#
_entry.id   d4782058c23e00956c44a727e5334545
#
_cell.length_a   1.000
_cell.length_b   1.000
_cell.length_c   1.000
_cell.angle_alpha   90.00
_cell.angle_beta   90.00
_cell.angle_gamma   90.00
#
_symmetry.space_group_name_H-M   'P 1'
#
loop_
_entity.id
_entity.type
_entity.pdbx_description
1 polymer ?
#
loop_
_entity_poly.entity_id
_entity_poly.type
_entity_poly.pdbx_seq_one_letter_code
_entity_poly.pdbx_strand_id
1 'polypeptide(L)' 'MLQTIKRGGPFVYPRDGVVFKNYERILPKQARGYYREYTVKTPGAHNRGARRIISGKVNEYYYTSDHYKTFKRILE' A
#
# COMPACT_ATOMS: atom_id res chain seq x y z
N MET A 1 -7.50 7.85 -0.16
CA MET A 1 -6.27 7.34 0.48
C MET A 1 -4.99 7.77 -0.21
N LEU A 2 -4.95 7.75 -1.53
CA LEU A 2 -3.76 8.16 -2.27
C LEU A 2 -3.32 9.61 -1.95
N GLN A 3 -4.26 10.51 -1.86
CA GLN A 3 -3.99 11.90 -1.47
C GLN A 3 -3.34 11.98 -0.08
N THR A 4 -3.81 11.17 0.86
CA THR A 4 -3.26 11.14 2.20
C THR A 4 -1.82 10.63 2.19
N ILE A 5 -1.53 9.62 1.37
CA ILE A 5 -0.17 9.10 1.22
C ILE A 5 0.75 10.19 0.68
N LYS A 6 0.32 10.93 -0.33
CA LYS A 6 1.12 12.00 -0.93
C LYS A 6 1.41 13.13 0.06
N ARG A 7 0.48 13.40 0.98
CA ARG A 7 0.67 14.44 2.01
C ARG A 7 1.52 13.97 3.19
N GLY A 8 1.79 12.66 3.30
CA GLY A 8 2.50 12.12 4.44
C GLY A 8 1.65 11.91 5.68
N GLY A 9 0.34 11.80 5.54
CA GLY A 9 -0.57 11.57 6.64
C GLY A 9 -1.56 12.71 6.87
N PRO A 10 -2.29 12.68 7.97
CA PRO A 10 -2.25 11.67 9.04
C PRO A 10 -2.90 10.36 8.61
N PHE A 11 -2.44 9.27 9.21
CA PHE A 11 -2.96 7.93 8.92
C PHE A 11 -3.74 7.39 10.12
N VAL A 12 -4.82 6.65 9.82
CA VAL A 12 -5.72 6.10 10.85
C VAL A 12 -5.12 4.87 11.52
N TYR A 13 -4.40 4.04 10.76
CA TYR A 13 -3.89 2.77 11.28
C TYR A 13 -2.41 2.85 11.59
N PRO A 14 -1.98 2.26 12.72
CA PRO A 14 -0.56 2.32 13.11
C PRO A 14 0.39 1.70 12.09
N ARG A 15 -0.09 0.74 11.29
CA ARG A 15 0.75 0.09 10.29
C ARG A 15 0.90 0.86 8.98
N ASP A 16 0.18 1.95 8.82
CA ASP A 16 0.30 2.74 7.61
C ASP A 16 1.69 3.38 7.52
N GLY A 17 2.34 3.23 6.37
CA GLY A 17 3.69 3.74 6.15
C GLY A 17 4.80 2.75 6.49
N VAL A 18 4.46 1.55 6.98
CA VAL A 18 5.46 0.52 7.27
C VAL A 18 6.06 -0.03 5.98
N VAL A 19 7.32 -0.43 6.03
CA VAL A 19 7.99 -1.02 4.88
C VAL A 19 7.27 -2.28 4.43
N PHE A 20 6.95 -2.35 3.14
CA PHE A 20 6.42 -3.55 2.51
C PHE A 20 7.58 -4.34 1.90
N LYS A 21 7.77 -5.57 2.35
CA LYS A 21 8.98 -6.33 2.02
C LYS A 21 8.94 -7.06 0.68
N ASN A 22 7.74 -7.17 0.07
CA ASN A 22 7.59 -7.81 -1.24
C ASN A 22 8.19 -9.23 -1.28
N TYR A 23 7.97 -10.01 -0.23
CA TYR A 23 8.55 -11.35 -0.10
C TYR A 23 8.19 -12.27 -1.26
N GLU A 24 6.98 -12.15 -1.79
CA GLU A 24 6.51 -13.02 -2.86
C GLU A 24 6.92 -12.50 -4.24
N ARG A 25 7.57 -11.35 -4.30
CA ARG A 25 8.12 -10.76 -5.53
C ARG A 25 7.07 -10.56 -6.63
N ILE A 26 5.82 -10.29 -6.25
CA ILE A 26 4.77 -9.99 -7.21
C ILE A 26 5.02 -8.63 -7.84
N LEU A 27 5.48 -7.66 -7.05
CA LEU A 27 5.93 -6.36 -7.55
C LEU A 27 7.39 -6.48 -8.02
N PRO A 28 7.86 -5.56 -8.88
CA PRO A 28 9.26 -5.57 -9.32
C PRO A 28 10.21 -5.57 -8.14
N LYS A 29 11.28 -6.37 -8.24
CA LYS A 29 12.27 -6.48 -7.17
C LYS A 29 13.00 -5.16 -7.01
N GLN A 30 13.05 -4.66 -5.77
CA GLN A 30 13.74 -3.42 -5.44
C GLN A 30 14.49 -3.58 -4.12
N ALA A 31 15.33 -2.63 -3.79
CA ALA A 31 16.05 -2.63 -2.53
C ALA A 31 15.08 -2.59 -1.34
N ARG A 32 15.50 -3.14 -0.23
CA ARG A 32 14.71 -3.12 1.00
C ARG A 32 14.38 -1.67 1.37
N GLY A 33 13.13 -1.43 1.76
CA GLY A 33 12.67 -0.10 2.11
C GLY A 33 12.17 0.70 0.92
N TYR A 34 12.21 0.13 -0.29
CA TYR A 34 11.70 0.81 -1.49
C TYR A 34 10.18 0.99 -1.44
N TYR A 35 9.45 -0.02 -0.94
CA TYR A 35 7.99 -0.01 -0.90
C TYR A 35 7.48 0.26 0.51
N ARG A 36 6.35 0.99 0.59
CA ARG A 36 5.62 1.22 1.84
C ARG A 36 4.17 0.82 1.65
N GLU A 37 3.55 0.26 2.70
CA GLU A 37 2.16 -0.19 2.64
C GLU A 37 1.24 0.75 3.40
N TYR A 38 0.01 0.88 2.89
CA TYR A 38 -1.03 1.73 3.49
C TYR A 38 -2.37 1.02 3.39
N THR A 39 -3.21 1.19 4.42
CA THR A 39 -4.53 0.58 4.48
C THR A 39 -5.54 1.42 3.70
N VAL A 40 -6.31 0.75 2.83
CA VAL A 40 -7.48 1.35 2.22
C VAL A 40 -8.69 0.84 3.00
N LYS A 41 -9.41 1.74 3.66
CA LYS A 41 -10.52 1.37 4.52
C LYS A 41 -11.58 0.60 3.75
N THR A 42 -12.02 -0.53 4.31
CA THR A 42 -13.10 -1.32 3.74
C THR A 42 -14.40 -0.93 4.44
N PRO A 43 -15.39 -0.36 3.73
CA PRO A 43 -16.65 0.05 4.34
C PRO A 43 -17.34 -1.14 5.05
N GLY A 44 -17.81 -0.91 6.26
CA GLY A 44 -18.51 -1.93 7.05
C GLY A 44 -17.61 -2.94 7.74
N ALA A 45 -16.30 -2.94 7.48
CA ALA A 45 -15.38 -3.85 8.16
C ALA A 45 -15.02 -3.33 9.55
N HIS A 46 -14.93 -4.23 10.53
CA HIS A 46 -14.51 -3.89 11.88
C HIS A 46 -12.98 -3.89 12.05
N ASN A 47 -12.27 -4.36 11.04
CA ASN A 47 -10.80 -4.41 11.03
C ASN A 47 -10.27 -3.73 9.79
N ARG A 48 -8.95 -3.86 9.53
CA ARG A 48 -8.32 -3.22 8.38
C ARG A 48 -8.83 -3.75 7.04
N GLY A 49 -9.39 -4.95 7.01
CA GLY A 49 -9.76 -5.58 5.75
C GLY A 49 -8.53 -5.99 4.93
N ALA A 50 -8.75 -6.28 3.65
CA ALA A 50 -7.71 -6.79 2.76
C ALA A 50 -7.18 -5.77 1.75
N ARG A 51 -7.68 -4.55 1.75
CA ARG A 51 -7.32 -3.55 0.75
C ARG A 51 -6.10 -2.74 1.18
N ARG A 52 -5.14 -2.58 0.26
CA ARG A 52 -3.90 -1.84 0.53
C ARG A 52 -3.49 -1.03 -0.68
N ILE A 53 -2.73 0.04 -0.43
CA ILE A 53 -1.96 0.73 -1.46
C ILE A 53 -0.49 0.58 -1.08
N ILE A 54 0.33 0.26 -2.08
CA ILE A 54 1.78 0.18 -1.92
C ILE A 54 2.38 1.35 -2.69
N SER A 55 3.22 2.13 -2.03
CA SER A 55 3.95 3.21 -2.70
C SER A 55 5.40 2.79 -2.94
N GLY A 56 5.91 3.09 -4.14
CA GLY A 56 7.33 3.03 -4.43
C GLY A 56 7.96 4.40 -4.24
N LYS A 57 9.24 4.54 -4.58
CA LYS A 57 9.96 5.79 -4.29
C LYS A 57 9.68 6.93 -5.26
N VAL A 58 9.28 6.66 -6.49
CA VAL A 58 9.15 7.72 -7.50
C VAL A 58 7.76 7.68 -8.12
N ASN A 59 6.79 8.30 -7.47
CA ASN A 59 5.40 8.40 -7.98
C ASN A 59 4.85 7.06 -8.49
N GLU A 60 5.16 6.01 -7.75
CA GLU A 60 4.83 4.66 -8.14
C GLU A 60 3.87 4.09 -7.09
N TYR A 61 2.65 3.71 -7.52
CA TYR A 61 1.61 3.26 -6.61
C TYR A 61 0.92 2.03 -7.16
N TYR A 62 0.61 1.09 -6.28
CA TYR A 62 -0.08 -0.16 -6.62
C TYR A 62 -1.23 -0.35 -5.66
N TYR A 63 -2.32 -0.95 -6.16
CA TYR A 63 -3.50 -1.27 -5.36
C TYR A 63 -3.68 -2.78 -5.30
N THR A 64 -4.01 -3.30 -4.11
CA THR A 64 -4.43 -4.69 -3.94
C THR A 64 -5.72 -4.72 -3.14
N SER A 65 -6.65 -5.61 -3.54
CA SER A 65 -7.89 -5.85 -2.83
C SER A 65 -7.94 -7.24 -2.18
N ASP A 66 -6.90 -8.04 -2.34
CA ASP A 66 -6.85 -9.43 -1.90
C ASP A 66 -5.67 -9.73 -0.98
N HIS A 67 -5.26 -8.74 -0.20
CA HIS A 67 -4.21 -8.85 0.80
C HIS A 67 -2.89 -9.33 0.17
N TYR A 68 -2.44 -8.57 -0.87
CA TYR A 68 -1.14 -8.72 -1.51
C TYR A 68 -1.01 -9.92 -2.47
N LYS A 69 -2.11 -10.57 -2.84
CA LYS A 69 -2.03 -11.68 -3.80
C LYS A 69 -1.88 -11.20 -5.23
N THR A 70 -2.58 -10.12 -5.58
CA THR A 70 -2.48 -9.48 -6.89
C THR A 70 -2.42 -7.98 -6.72
N PHE A 71 -1.81 -7.29 -7.70
CA PHE A 71 -1.66 -5.84 -7.67
C PHE A 71 -2.05 -5.23 -9.00
N LYS A 72 -2.59 -4.01 -8.93
CA LYS A 72 -2.85 -3.19 -10.11
C LYS A 72 -2.10 -1.88 -9.97
N ARG A 73 -1.37 -1.47 -11.01
CA ARG A 73 -0.70 -0.17 -11.02
C ARG A 73 -1.74 0.94 -11.05
N ILE A 74 -1.58 1.92 -10.16
CA ILE A 74 -2.42 3.11 -10.17
C ILE A 74 -1.79 4.11 -11.13
N LEU A 75 -2.53 4.45 -12.18
CA LEU A 75 -2.10 5.45 -13.16
C LEU A 75 -2.72 6.80 -12.79
N GLU A 76 -1.90 7.80 -12.76
CA GLU A 76 -2.34 9.15 -12.40
C GLU A 76 -2.34 10.06 -13.59
#